data_62bdff13b919438a30379ed9174fc383
#
_entry.id   62bdff13b919438a30379ed9174fc383
#
_cell.length_a   1.000
_cell.length_b   1.000
_cell.length_c   1.000
_cell.angle_alpha   90.00
_cell.angle_beta   90.00
_cell.angle_gamma   90.00
#
_symmetry.space_group_name_H-M   'P 1'
#
loop_
_entity.id
_entity.type
_entity.pdbx_description
1 polymer ?
#
loop_
_entity_poly.entity_id
_entity_poly.type
_entity_poly.pdbx_seq_one_letter_code
_entity_poly.pdbx_strand_id
1 'polypeptide(L)'
;VSGLLVSFPALASTFAYVFTMDGYMMALFLAILAVLFTKKQKKGWLAGAVCLAFSMGIYQAYLPFAILLCVYVILLFFMEEKGWKTKAFYVLRYLGMGVAGAALYYVILQILLKLQGKVLDTYQGINSMEQGGSGLGLFATIRGMYVDFLAFTVHGNVLVNNIFSFTACAALVLLVAYLLVRSMLRRKWWKNPAFFVIIILLAAGLPLLTNVILVISPNLTYHLLMRYQWVLYLILM
;
A
#
# COMPACT_ATOMS: atom_id res chain seq x y z
N VAL A 1 -3.46 9.88 -15.81
CA VAL A 1 -3.71 8.90 -14.74
C VAL A 1 -4.09 7.55 -15.32
N SER A 2 -5.20 7.44 -16.08
CA SER A 2 -5.69 6.15 -16.63
C SER A 2 -4.63 5.41 -17.46
N GLY A 3 -3.90 6.12 -18.31
CA GLY A 3 -2.81 5.53 -19.11
C GLY A 3 -1.71 4.89 -18.24
N LEU A 4 -1.29 5.55 -17.16
CA LEU A 4 -0.29 5.01 -16.23
C LEU A 4 -0.81 3.76 -15.50
N LEU A 5 -2.08 3.75 -15.11
CA LEU A 5 -2.70 2.58 -14.48
C LEU A 5 -2.69 1.37 -15.40
N VAL A 6 -3.04 1.56 -16.67
CA VAL A 6 -3.14 0.46 -17.65
C VAL A 6 -1.77 0.02 -18.16
N SER A 7 -0.81 0.92 -18.30
CA SER A 7 0.53 0.60 -18.81
C SER A 7 1.50 0.07 -17.75
N PHE A 8 1.12 0.09 -16.46
CA PHE A 8 2.01 -0.36 -15.41
C PHE A 8 2.23 -1.87 -15.47
N PRO A 9 3.50 -2.34 -15.43
CA PRO A 9 3.84 -3.75 -15.67
C PRO A 9 3.14 -4.76 -14.76
N ALA A 10 2.80 -4.36 -13.52
CA ALA A 10 2.07 -5.24 -12.62
C ALA A 10 0.67 -5.61 -13.14
N LEU A 11 0.02 -4.71 -13.90
CA LEU A 11 -1.25 -5.04 -14.55
C LEU A 11 -1.05 -6.10 -15.63
N ALA A 12 0.01 -5.98 -16.44
CA ALA A 12 0.31 -6.99 -17.46
C ALA A 12 0.52 -8.37 -16.84
N SER A 13 1.11 -8.45 -15.65
CA SER A 13 1.30 -9.72 -14.95
C SER A 13 0.00 -10.37 -14.44
N THR A 14 -1.10 -9.61 -14.31
CA THR A 14 -2.41 -10.18 -13.95
C THR A 14 -2.99 -11.04 -15.06
N PHE A 15 -2.59 -10.80 -16.32
CA PHE A 15 -3.01 -11.62 -17.46
C PHE A 15 -2.45 -13.05 -17.41
N ALA A 16 -1.41 -13.32 -16.63
CA ALA A 16 -0.98 -14.69 -16.36
C ALA A 16 -2.01 -15.49 -15.53
N TYR A 17 -2.95 -14.78 -14.90
CA TYR A 17 -4.00 -15.33 -14.05
C TYR A 17 -5.38 -14.89 -14.52
N VAL A 18 -5.68 -15.05 -15.80
CA VAL A 18 -6.91 -14.56 -16.46
C VAL A 18 -8.18 -15.03 -15.74
N PHE A 19 -8.16 -16.25 -15.21
CA PHE A 19 -9.30 -16.87 -14.51
C PHE A 19 -9.66 -16.20 -13.16
N THR A 20 -8.79 -15.34 -12.61
CA THR A 20 -9.00 -14.58 -11.36
C THR A 20 -8.89 -13.06 -11.55
N MET A 21 -8.73 -12.60 -12.80
CA MET A 21 -8.46 -11.20 -13.11
C MET A 21 -9.57 -10.25 -12.66
N ASP A 22 -10.81 -10.64 -12.84
CA ASP A 22 -12.02 -9.90 -12.38
C ASP A 22 -12.01 -9.77 -10.86
N GLY A 23 -11.62 -10.81 -10.11
CA GLY A 23 -11.40 -10.75 -8.67
C GLY A 23 -10.34 -9.71 -8.29
N TYR A 24 -9.19 -9.71 -8.98
CA TYR A 24 -8.13 -8.71 -8.73
C TYR A 24 -8.62 -7.28 -8.97
N MET A 25 -9.33 -7.05 -10.07
CA MET A 25 -9.87 -5.72 -10.38
C MET A 25 -10.94 -5.30 -9.37
N MET A 26 -11.79 -6.23 -8.94
CA MET A 26 -12.77 -5.97 -7.89
C MET A 26 -12.12 -5.63 -6.56
N ALA A 27 -11.07 -6.36 -6.14
CA ALA A 27 -10.34 -6.07 -4.92
C ALA A 27 -9.71 -4.67 -4.96
N LEU A 28 -9.08 -4.31 -6.08
CA LEU A 28 -8.51 -2.98 -6.29
C LEU A 28 -9.57 -1.88 -6.23
N PHE A 29 -10.70 -2.09 -6.91
CA PHE A 29 -11.84 -1.17 -6.90
C PHE A 29 -12.38 -0.95 -5.48
N LEU A 30 -12.56 -2.01 -4.71
CA LEU A 30 -13.00 -1.93 -3.31
C LEU A 30 -11.99 -1.21 -2.42
N ALA A 31 -10.67 -1.40 -2.64
CA ALA A 31 -9.63 -0.66 -1.95
C ALA A 31 -9.74 0.86 -2.20
N ILE A 32 -9.99 1.27 -3.45
CA ILE A 32 -10.21 2.68 -3.82
C ILE A 32 -11.49 3.21 -3.17
N LEU A 33 -12.60 2.45 -3.24
CA LEU A 33 -13.86 2.84 -2.62
C LEU A 33 -13.75 3.02 -1.12
N ALA A 34 -12.98 2.17 -0.44
CA ALA A 34 -12.73 2.29 0.99
C ALA A 34 -12.17 3.68 1.35
N VAL A 35 -11.18 4.14 0.61
CA VAL A 35 -10.58 5.46 0.81
C VAL A 35 -11.55 6.59 0.44
N LEU A 36 -12.28 6.45 -0.66
CA LEU A 36 -13.24 7.44 -1.13
C LEU A 36 -14.40 7.65 -0.14
N PHE A 37 -15.01 6.59 0.38
CA PHE A 37 -16.07 6.70 1.38
C PHE A 37 -15.57 7.37 2.65
N THR A 38 -14.38 6.99 3.12
CA THR A 38 -13.75 7.61 4.29
C THR A 38 -13.48 9.09 4.06
N LYS A 39 -13.07 9.50 2.84
CA LYS A 39 -12.85 10.90 2.48
C LYS A 39 -14.14 11.72 2.47
N LYS A 40 -15.19 11.22 1.79
CA LYS A 40 -16.39 12.01 1.46
C LYS A 40 -17.35 12.22 2.61
N GLN A 41 -17.50 11.25 3.52
CA GLN A 41 -18.55 11.26 4.54
C GLN A 41 -17.99 11.13 5.96
N LYS A 42 -18.56 11.85 6.94
CA LYS A 42 -18.12 11.78 8.36
C LYS A 42 -18.14 10.34 8.91
N LYS A 43 -19.20 9.58 8.62
CA LYS A 43 -19.36 8.16 8.99
C LYS A 43 -18.88 7.19 7.90
N GLY A 44 -18.33 7.69 6.80
CA GLY A 44 -17.91 6.90 5.63
C GLY A 44 -16.78 5.90 5.94
N TRP A 45 -16.07 6.08 7.05
CA TRP A 45 -15.05 5.14 7.49
C TRP A 45 -15.61 3.75 7.81
N LEU A 46 -16.90 3.63 8.22
CA LEU A 46 -17.56 2.34 8.41
C LEU A 46 -17.79 1.62 7.08
N ALA A 47 -18.36 2.32 6.09
CA ALA A 47 -18.50 1.76 4.73
C ALA A 47 -17.14 1.47 4.11
N GLY A 48 -16.14 2.33 4.36
CA GLY A 48 -14.76 2.11 3.98
C GLY A 48 -14.16 0.84 4.58
N ALA A 49 -14.41 0.57 5.86
CA ALA A 49 -13.97 -0.64 6.54
C ALA A 49 -14.57 -1.91 5.90
N VAL A 50 -15.87 -1.89 5.56
CA VAL A 50 -16.50 -3.00 4.85
C VAL A 50 -15.86 -3.22 3.48
N CYS A 51 -15.68 -2.17 2.68
CA CYS A 51 -15.00 -2.28 1.39
C CYS A 51 -13.58 -2.82 1.52
N LEU A 52 -12.82 -2.35 2.52
CA LEU A 52 -11.46 -2.83 2.78
C LEU A 52 -11.43 -4.30 3.19
N ALA A 53 -12.36 -4.73 4.05
CA ALA A 53 -12.48 -6.13 4.47
C ALA A 53 -12.74 -7.06 3.28
N PHE A 54 -13.65 -6.69 2.39
CA PHE A 54 -13.89 -7.46 1.17
C PHE A 54 -12.73 -7.43 0.19
N SER A 55 -12.06 -6.27 0.03
CA SER A 55 -10.84 -6.17 -0.77
C SER A 55 -9.77 -7.14 -0.28
N MET A 56 -9.52 -7.17 1.04
CA MET A 56 -8.57 -8.11 1.66
C MET A 56 -9.02 -9.57 1.53
N GLY A 57 -10.32 -9.82 1.62
CA GLY A 57 -10.88 -11.17 1.46
C GLY A 57 -10.72 -11.73 0.05
N ILE A 58 -10.76 -10.87 -0.96
CA ILE A 58 -10.53 -11.25 -2.36
C ILE A 58 -9.03 -11.34 -2.65
N TYR A 59 -8.25 -10.30 -2.30
CA TYR A 59 -6.82 -10.27 -2.56
C TYR A 59 -6.06 -9.34 -1.61
N GLN A 60 -5.44 -9.91 -0.59
CA GLN A 60 -4.73 -9.17 0.46
C GLN A 60 -3.58 -8.29 -0.06
N ALA A 61 -2.97 -8.65 -1.20
CA ALA A 61 -1.84 -7.91 -1.75
C ALA A 61 -2.19 -6.48 -2.20
N TYR A 62 -3.47 -6.10 -2.25
CA TYR A 62 -3.87 -4.71 -2.50
C TYR A 62 -4.07 -3.85 -1.23
N LEU A 63 -3.84 -4.42 -0.05
CA LEU A 63 -3.78 -3.64 1.19
C LEU A 63 -2.73 -2.52 1.15
N PRO A 64 -1.48 -2.74 0.67
CA PRO A 64 -0.50 -1.66 0.52
C PRO A 64 -0.99 -0.53 -0.41
N PHE A 65 -1.74 -0.86 -1.47
CA PHE A 65 -2.34 0.14 -2.35
C PHE A 65 -3.31 1.05 -1.59
N ALA A 66 -4.21 0.48 -0.79
CA ALA A 66 -5.13 1.24 0.04
C ALA A 66 -4.38 2.12 1.06
N ILE A 67 -3.34 1.58 1.71
CA ILE A 67 -2.52 2.31 2.69
C ILE A 67 -1.84 3.51 2.06
N LEU A 68 -1.16 3.36 0.91
CA LEU A 68 -0.49 4.46 0.23
C LEU A 68 -1.48 5.53 -0.23
N LEU A 69 -2.65 5.12 -0.71
CA LEU A 69 -3.71 6.06 -1.09
C LEU A 69 -4.26 6.83 0.13
N CYS A 70 -4.40 6.18 1.29
CA CYS A 70 -4.75 6.85 2.55
C CYS A 70 -3.68 7.87 2.95
N VAL A 71 -2.41 7.49 2.92
CA VAL A 71 -1.28 8.38 3.22
C VAL A 71 -1.31 9.61 2.33
N TYR A 72 -1.51 9.44 1.04
CA TYR A 72 -1.61 10.55 0.10
C TYR A 72 -2.77 11.50 0.45
N VAL A 73 -3.96 10.97 0.68
CA VAL A 73 -5.13 11.79 1.02
C VAL A 73 -4.92 12.52 2.36
N ILE A 74 -4.29 11.88 3.34
CA ILE A 74 -3.94 12.50 4.62
C ILE A 74 -2.92 13.61 4.40
N LEU A 75 -1.88 13.40 3.59
CA LEU A 75 -0.89 14.44 3.27
C LEU A 75 -1.52 15.66 2.63
N LEU A 76 -2.40 15.47 1.64
CA LEU A 76 -3.13 16.58 1.01
C LEU A 76 -3.94 17.36 2.04
N PHE A 77 -4.60 16.66 2.98
CA PHE A 77 -5.37 17.31 4.03
C PHE A 77 -4.50 18.08 5.03
N PHE A 78 -3.27 17.58 5.31
CA PHE A 78 -2.31 18.30 6.17
C PHE A 78 -1.78 19.59 5.54
N MET A 79 -1.84 19.71 4.22
CA MET A 79 -1.47 20.94 3.51
C MET A 79 -2.55 22.03 3.61
N GLU A 80 -3.78 21.70 4.01
CA GLU A 80 -4.82 22.67 4.25
C GLU A 80 -4.59 23.41 5.58
N GLU A 81 -4.96 24.70 5.63
CA GLU A 81 -4.86 25.53 6.84
C GLU A 81 -5.99 25.17 7.84
N LYS A 82 -5.89 23.99 8.43
CA LYS A 82 -6.86 23.52 9.44
C LYS A 82 -6.17 23.29 10.78
N GLY A 83 -6.93 23.45 11.85
CA GLY A 83 -6.45 23.25 13.21
C GLY A 83 -6.01 21.79 13.45
N TRP A 84 -5.02 21.61 14.33
CA TRP A 84 -4.43 20.31 14.65
C TRP A 84 -5.44 19.25 15.10
N LYS A 85 -6.45 19.63 15.89
CA LYS A 85 -7.53 18.72 16.34
C LYS A 85 -8.29 18.12 15.15
N THR A 86 -8.59 18.94 14.14
CA THR A 86 -9.28 18.48 12.91
C THR A 86 -8.40 17.53 12.11
N LYS A 87 -7.10 17.82 12.02
CA LYS A 87 -6.11 16.95 11.34
C LYS A 87 -5.99 15.61 12.05
N ALA A 88 -5.87 15.61 13.38
CA ALA A 88 -5.81 14.38 14.18
C ALA A 88 -7.07 13.53 14.02
N PHE A 89 -8.26 14.14 14.09
CA PHE A 89 -9.52 13.42 13.88
C PHE A 89 -9.63 12.83 12.47
N TYR A 90 -9.09 13.53 11.47
CA TYR A 90 -9.05 13.02 10.10
C TYR A 90 -8.17 11.78 9.98
N VAL A 91 -6.98 11.77 10.58
CA VAL A 91 -6.10 10.59 10.64
C VAL A 91 -6.77 9.44 11.37
N LEU A 92 -7.41 9.70 12.53
CA LEU A 92 -8.12 8.68 13.31
C LEU A 92 -9.23 7.99 12.51
N ARG A 93 -9.89 8.68 11.58
CA ARG A 93 -10.90 8.06 10.70
C ARG A 93 -10.29 7.02 9.77
N TYR A 94 -9.11 7.28 9.19
CA TYR A 94 -8.41 6.32 8.32
C TYR A 94 -7.82 5.16 9.12
N LEU A 95 -7.28 5.43 10.30
CA LEU A 95 -6.84 4.37 11.22
C LEU A 95 -8.02 3.50 11.64
N GLY A 96 -9.15 4.13 12.01
CA GLY A 96 -10.38 3.42 12.36
C GLY A 96 -10.90 2.55 11.21
N MET A 97 -10.89 3.07 9.98
CA MET A 97 -11.22 2.29 8.79
C MET A 97 -10.30 1.08 8.62
N GLY A 98 -8.98 1.28 8.75
CA GLY A 98 -7.99 0.22 8.62
C GLY A 98 -8.17 -0.88 9.67
N VAL A 99 -8.24 -0.48 10.95
CA VAL A 99 -8.40 -1.43 12.07
C VAL A 99 -9.74 -2.16 11.99
N ALA A 100 -10.84 -1.45 11.77
CA ALA A 100 -12.16 -2.06 11.64
C ALA A 100 -12.27 -2.97 10.42
N GLY A 101 -11.65 -2.58 9.28
CA GLY A 101 -11.60 -3.39 8.07
C GLY A 101 -10.82 -4.69 8.29
N ALA A 102 -9.65 -4.60 8.91
CA ALA A 102 -8.83 -5.78 9.24
C ALA A 102 -9.55 -6.71 10.25
N ALA A 103 -10.17 -6.15 11.29
CA ALA A 103 -10.94 -6.92 12.26
C ALA A 103 -12.13 -7.62 11.61
N LEU A 104 -12.89 -6.92 10.77
CA LEU A 104 -14.02 -7.49 10.03
C LEU A 104 -13.57 -8.61 9.09
N TYR A 105 -12.49 -8.39 8.34
CA TYR A 105 -11.88 -9.42 7.50
C TYR A 105 -11.54 -10.68 8.33
N TYR A 106 -10.86 -10.50 9.47
CA TYR A 106 -10.47 -11.62 10.32
C TYR A 106 -11.68 -12.39 10.87
N VAL A 107 -12.71 -11.67 11.33
CA VAL A 107 -13.95 -12.30 11.82
C VAL A 107 -14.64 -13.10 10.71
N ILE A 108 -14.79 -12.53 9.51
CA ILE A 108 -15.39 -13.23 8.36
C ILE A 108 -14.56 -14.47 8.01
N LEU A 109 -13.24 -14.36 7.99
CA LEU A 109 -12.34 -15.49 7.71
C LEU A 109 -12.53 -16.62 8.72
N GLN A 110 -12.57 -16.31 10.02
CA GLN A 110 -12.76 -17.32 11.07
C GLN A 110 -14.14 -18.00 10.97
N ILE A 111 -15.18 -17.25 10.67
CA ILE A 111 -16.52 -17.79 10.47
C ILE A 111 -16.53 -18.76 9.27
N LEU A 112 -15.94 -18.37 8.14
CA LEU A 112 -15.89 -19.19 6.93
C LEU A 112 -15.07 -20.47 7.14
N LEU A 113 -13.92 -20.39 7.80
CA LEU A 113 -13.09 -21.56 8.14
C LEU A 113 -13.87 -22.54 9.03
N LYS A 114 -14.55 -22.03 10.05
CA LYS A 114 -15.36 -22.85 10.95
C LYS A 114 -16.54 -23.52 10.24
N LEU A 115 -17.23 -22.78 9.36
CA LEU A 115 -18.35 -23.33 8.58
C LEU A 115 -17.91 -24.41 7.60
N GLN A 116 -16.71 -24.29 7.04
CA GLN A 116 -16.15 -25.27 6.10
C GLN A 116 -15.41 -26.42 6.80
N GLY A 117 -15.22 -26.38 8.11
CA GLY A 117 -14.43 -27.35 8.85
C GLY A 117 -12.95 -27.39 8.41
N LYS A 118 -12.43 -26.27 7.88
CA LYS A 118 -11.07 -26.16 7.38
C LYS A 118 -10.19 -25.33 8.32
N VAL A 119 -8.90 -25.62 8.29
CA VAL A 119 -7.85 -24.82 8.93
C VAL A 119 -7.18 -23.97 7.85
N LEU A 120 -6.61 -22.84 8.24
CA LEU A 120 -5.82 -22.02 7.32
C LEU A 120 -4.66 -22.84 6.75
N ASP A 121 -4.56 -22.87 5.43
CA ASP A 121 -3.45 -23.54 4.74
C ASP A 121 -2.14 -22.80 5.02
N THR A 122 -1.04 -23.56 5.07
CA THR A 122 0.33 -23.03 5.22
C THR A 122 0.86 -22.38 3.94
N TYR A 123 0.05 -22.37 2.90
CA TYR A 123 0.42 -21.79 1.60
C TYR A 123 0.86 -20.33 1.75
N GLN A 124 2.07 -20.03 1.28
CA GLN A 124 2.71 -18.71 1.33
C GLN A 124 2.92 -18.08 2.72
N GLY A 125 2.89 -18.86 3.78
CA GLY A 125 3.35 -18.44 5.11
C GLY A 125 2.36 -17.57 5.89
N ILE A 126 1.07 -17.57 5.55
CA ILE A 126 0.05 -16.85 6.32
C ILE A 126 0.01 -17.34 7.78
N ASN A 127 0.30 -18.63 8.02
CA ASN A 127 0.38 -19.22 9.37
C ASN A 127 1.73 -18.96 10.06
N SER A 128 2.72 -18.42 9.36
CA SER A 128 4.06 -18.15 9.92
C SER A 128 4.22 -16.76 10.53
N MET A 129 3.13 -15.98 10.65
CA MET A 129 3.15 -14.73 11.43
C MET A 129 3.66 -14.95 12.87
N GLU A 130 3.35 -16.10 13.48
CA GLU A 130 3.83 -16.47 14.81
C GLU A 130 5.34 -16.73 14.84
N GLN A 131 5.94 -17.22 13.76
CA GLN A 131 7.39 -17.49 13.68
C GLN A 131 8.22 -16.20 13.47
N GLY A 132 7.64 -15.14 12.91
CA GLY A 132 8.25 -13.82 12.79
C GLY A 132 8.30 -13.02 14.10
N GLY A 133 7.65 -13.52 15.16
CA GLY A 133 7.52 -12.84 16.46
C GLY A 133 8.78 -12.83 17.35
N SER A 134 9.87 -13.52 16.99
CA SER A 134 11.16 -13.28 17.63
C SER A 134 11.72 -11.93 17.17
N GLY A 135 12.23 -11.10 18.08
CA GLY A 135 12.75 -9.76 17.73
C GLY A 135 13.77 -9.75 16.58
N LEU A 136 14.54 -10.84 16.41
CA LEU A 136 15.45 -11.07 15.28
C LEU A 136 14.69 -11.29 13.96
N GLY A 137 13.56 -12.01 13.99
CA GLY A 137 12.71 -12.23 12.82
C GLY A 137 12.06 -10.94 12.32
N LEU A 138 11.55 -10.09 13.23
CA LEU A 138 10.97 -8.80 12.89
C LEU A 138 12.00 -7.86 12.25
N PHE A 139 13.21 -7.79 12.80
CA PHE A 139 14.30 -6.97 12.23
C PHE A 139 14.69 -7.44 10.83
N ALA A 140 14.80 -8.76 10.63
CA ALA A 140 15.07 -9.33 9.30
C ALA A 140 13.96 -9.00 8.30
N THR A 141 12.70 -9.07 8.71
CA THR A 141 11.54 -8.69 7.88
C THR A 141 11.60 -7.21 7.51
N ILE A 142 11.80 -6.32 8.48
CA ILE A 142 11.93 -4.87 8.24
C ILE A 142 13.08 -4.60 7.25
N ARG A 143 14.26 -5.18 7.49
CA ARG A 143 15.39 -5.05 6.56
C ARG A 143 15.02 -5.56 5.16
N GLY A 144 14.34 -6.71 5.08
CA GLY A 144 13.86 -7.28 3.83
C GLY A 144 12.93 -6.32 3.06
N MET A 145 12.03 -5.63 3.76
CA MET A 145 11.13 -4.64 3.16
C MET A 145 11.87 -3.46 2.54
N TYR A 146 12.93 -2.96 3.19
CA TYR A 146 13.76 -1.88 2.63
C TYR A 146 14.59 -2.36 1.45
N VAL A 147 15.22 -3.53 1.56
CA VAL A 147 16.04 -4.11 0.48
C VAL A 147 15.18 -4.38 -0.75
N ASP A 148 14.01 -4.99 -0.58
CA ASP A 148 13.08 -5.25 -1.68
C ASP A 148 12.56 -3.97 -2.32
N PHE A 149 12.20 -2.96 -1.50
CA PHE A 149 11.76 -1.66 -1.99
C PHE A 149 12.83 -1.00 -2.87
N LEU A 150 14.07 -0.95 -2.41
CA LEU A 150 15.18 -0.35 -3.17
C LEU A 150 15.49 -1.16 -4.41
N ALA A 151 15.56 -2.50 -4.31
CA ALA A 151 15.83 -3.37 -5.43
C ALA A 151 14.78 -3.21 -6.53
N PHE A 152 13.50 -3.23 -6.18
CA PHE A 152 12.43 -3.06 -7.16
C PHE A 152 12.40 -1.64 -7.76
N THR A 153 12.62 -0.61 -6.95
CA THR A 153 12.59 0.79 -7.42
C THR A 153 13.75 1.09 -8.38
N VAL A 154 14.94 0.52 -8.14
CA VAL A 154 16.14 0.79 -8.94
C VAL A 154 16.28 -0.16 -10.13
N HIS A 155 15.99 -1.44 -9.93
CA HIS A 155 16.17 -2.47 -10.97
C HIS A 155 14.88 -2.85 -11.70
N GLY A 156 13.72 -2.44 -11.18
CA GLY A 156 12.42 -2.80 -11.72
C GLY A 156 12.05 -4.28 -11.56
N ASN A 157 13.01 -5.14 -11.35
CA ASN A 157 12.94 -6.61 -11.17
C ASN A 157 11.83 -7.29 -11.99
N VAL A 158 11.61 -6.74 -13.19
CA VAL A 158 10.63 -7.18 -14.16
C VAL A 158 11.35 -8.12 -15.12
N LEU A 159 10.71 -8.90 -15.83
CA LEU A 159 11.05 -9.97 -16.78
C LEU A 159 12.48 -9.98 -17.36
N VAL A 160 13.14 -8.84 -17.49
CA VAL A 160 14.50 -8.75 -18.04
C VAL A 160 15.30 -7.70 -17.28
N ASN A 161 16.30 -8.12 -16.53
CA ASN A 161 17.23 -7.24 -15.82
C ASN A 161 18.38 -6.90 -16.77
N ASN A 162 18.26 -5.78 -17.48
CA ASN A 162 19.29 -5.27 -18.38
C ASN A 162 19.61 -3.80 -18.10
N ILE A 163 20.66 -3.27 -18.73
CA ILE A 163 21.09 -1.88 -18.55
C ILE A 163 19.99 -0.88 -18.94
N PHE A 164 19.16 -1.22 -19.90
CA PHE A 164 18.06 -0.38 -20.36
C PHE A 164 16.97 -0.25 -19.27
N SER A 165 16.56 -1.35 -18.63
CA SER A 165 15.58 -1.30 -17.55
C SER A 165 16.12 -0.54 -16.33
N PHE A 166 17.40 -0.73 -15.99
CA PHE A 166 18.07 0.02 -14.94
C PHE A 166 18.10 1.53 -15.21
N THR A 167 18.50 1.92 -16.42
CA THR A 167 18.54 3.36 -16.78
C THR A 167 17.16 3.99 -16.82
N ALA A 168 16.15 3.26 -17.30
CA ALA A 168 14.76 3.72 -17.29
C ALA A 168 14.22 3.91 -15.86
N CYS A 169 14.46 2.96 -14.97
CA CYS A 169 14.08 3.08 -13.55
C CYS A 169 14.83 4.23 -12.87
N ALA A 170 16.13 4.36 -13.10
CA ALA A 170 16.92 5.47 -12.55
C ALA A 170 16.40 6.84 -13.05
N ALA A 171 16.08 6.96 -14.33
CA ALA A 171 15.49 8.17 -14.89
C ALA A 171 14.13 8.51 -14.26
N LEU A 172 13.27 7.51 -14.03
CA LEU A 172 11.98 7.68 -13.34
C LEU A 172 12.19 8.14 -11.89
N VAL A 173 13.11 7.51 -11.16
CA VAL A 173 13.43 7.91 -9.77
C VAL A 173 13.92 9.33 -9.70
N LEU A 174 14.82 9.73 -10.62
CA LEU A 174 15.33 11.11 -10.69
C LEU A 174 14.22 12.11 -11.05
N LEU A 175 13.33 11.76 -11.98
CA LEU A 175 12.17 12.60 -12.33
C LEU A 175 11.25 12.79 -11.12
N VAL A 176 10.94 11.70 -10.41
CA VAL A 176 10.12 11.70 -9.20
C VAL A 176 10.76 12.57 -8.12
N ALA A 177 12.06 12.39 -7.85
CA ALA A 177 12.81 13.20 -6.89
C ALA A 177 12.81 14.69 -7.29
N TYR A 178 13.02 14.99 -8.57
CA TYR A 178 12.97 16.36 -9.09
C TYR A 178 11.60 17.01 -8.88
N LEU A 179 10.52 16.30 -9.20
CA LEU A 179 9.14 16.81 -9.02
C LEU A 179 8.80 17.05 -7.55
N LEU A 180 9.24 16.16 -6.64
CA LEU A 180 9.11 16.34 -5.20
C LEU A 180 9.84 17.58 -4.71
N VAL A 181 11.13 17.71 -5.04
CA VAL A 181 11.94 18.87 -4.66
C VAL A 181 11.32 20.16 -5.20
N ARG A 182 10.92 20.18 -6.47
CA ARG A 182 10.24 21.33 -7.10
C ARG A 182 8.94 21.69 -6.36
N SER A 183 8.13 20.69 -5.99
CA SER A 183 6.90 20.89 -5.23
C SER A 183 7.20 21.45 -3.84
N MET A 184 8.19 20.91 -3.14
CA MET A 184 8.65 21.39 -1.84
C MET A 184 9.10 22.85 -1.91
N LEU A 185 9.90 23.21 -2.93
CA LEU A 185 10.40 24.56 -3.15
C LEU A 185 9.25 25.53 -3.46
N ARG A 186 8.37 25.19 -4.38
CA ARG A 186 7.22 26.03 -4.75
C ARG A 186 6.27 26.29 -3.60
N ARG A 187 5.97 25.28 -2.81
CA ARG A 187 5.01 25.35 -1.70
C ARG A 187 5.65 25.76 -0.38
N LYS A 188 6.96 26.01 -0.35
CA LYS A 188 7.73 26.48 0.82
C LYS A 188 7.50 25.61 2.07
N TRP A 189 7.47 24.29 1.92
CA TRP A 189 7.18 23.33 2.99
C TRP A 189 8.12 23.44 4.19
N TRP A 190 9.38 23.86 3.96
CA TRP A 190 10.35 24.10 5.03
C TRP A 190 9.94 25.22 6.00
N LYS A 191 8.98 26.10 5.64
CA LYS A 191 8.49 27.13 6.55
C LYS A 191 7.64 26.57 7.69
N ASN A 192 7.14 25.33 7.55
CA ASN A 192 6.40 24.64 8.61
C ASN A 192 7.22 23.43 9.09
N PRO A 193 7.99 23.57 10.19
CA PRO A 193 8.90 22.51 10.63
C PRO A 193 8.17 21.21 10.99
N ALA A 194 6.97 21.30 11.58
CA ALA A 194 6.18 20.11 11.90
C ALA A 194 5.78 19.33 10.64
N PHE A 195 5.36 20.02 9.58
CA PHE A 195 5.01 19.40 8.33
C PHE A 195 6.23 18.77 7.63
N PHE A 196 7.38 19.45 7.71
CA PHE A 196 8.65 18.96 7.15
C PHE A 196 9.10 17.66 7.83
N VAL A 197 9.02 17.60 9.17
CA VAL A 197 9.31 16.37 9.94
C VAL A 197 8.37 15.24 9.55
N ILE A 198 7.07 15.50 9.40
CA ILE A 198 6.09 14.49 8.98
C ILE A 198 6.46 13.92 7.60
N ILE A 199 6.88 14.76 6.65
CA ILE A 199 7.31 14.30 5.32
C ILE A 199 8.54 13.41 5.40
N ILE A 200 9.53 13.78 6.21
CA ILE A 200 10.74 12.96 6.39
C ILE A 200 10.38 11.59 6.99
N LEU A 201 9.56 11.58 8.03
CA LEU A 201 9.11 10.34 8.67
C LEU A 201 8.30 9.45 7.71
N LEU A 202 7.43 10.07 6.90
CA LEU A 202 6.70 9.34 5.88
C LEU A 202 7.62 8.80 4.79
N ALA A 203 8.57 9.59 4.30
CA ALA A 203 9.54 9.13 3.31
C ALA A 203 10.37 7.93 3.83
N ALA A 204 10.80 7.99 5.10
CA ALA A 204 11.47 6.88 5.75
C ALA A 204 10.54 5.66 5.93
N GLY A 205 9.26 5.88 6.19
CA GLY A 205 8.25 4.81 6.35
C GLY A 205 7.71 4.22 5.04
N LEU A 206 7.93 4.88 3.90
CA LEU A 206 7.39 4.41 2.60
C LEU A 206 7.74 2.95 2.26
N PRO A 207 8.99 2.47 2.45
CA PRO A 207 9.31 1.06 2.22
C PRO A 207 8.46 0.10 3.05
N LEU A 208 8.19 0.46 4.31
CA LEU A 208 7.37 -0.35 5.20
C LEU A 208 5.90 -0.35 4.77
N LEU A 209 5.36 0.81 4.44
CA LEU A 209 3.96 0.96 4.01
C LEU A 209 3.70 0.28 2.66
N THR A 210 4.68 0.32 1.76
CA THR A 210 4.60 -0.29 0.43
C THR A 210 4.68 -1.81 0.49
N ASN A 211 5.50 -2.33 1.38
CA ASN A 211 5.80 -3.76 1.51
C ASN A 211 5.14 -4.39 2.76
N VAL A 212 4.09 -3.78 3.30
CA VAL A 212 3.40 -4.28 4.51
C VAL A 212 2.92 -5.73 4.37
N ILE A 213 2.70 -6.20 3.15
CA ILE A 213 2.33 -7.60 2.88
C ILE A 213 3.40 -8.59 3.37
N LEU A 214 4.66 -8.21 3.39
CA LEU A 214 5.77 -9.05 3.88
C LEU A 214 5.73 -9.22 5.41
N VAL A 215 5.01 -8.35 6.14
CA VAL A 215 4.74 -8.56 7.57
C VAL A 215 3.64 -9.59 7.76
N ILE A 216 2.64 -9.58 6.89
CA ILE A 216 1.49 -10.51 6.94
C ILE A 216 1.93 -11.91 6.49
N SER A 217 2.79 -11.99 5.49
CA SER A 217 3.28 -13.24 4.90
C SER A 217 4.80 -13.16 4.65
N PRO A 218 5.64 -13.43 5.67
CA PRO A 218 7.10 -13.27 5.57
C PRO A 218 7.77 -14.14 4.51
N ASN A 219 7.19 -15.32 4.23
CA ASN A 219 7.72 -16.30 3.26
C ASN A 219 7.06 -16.18 1.88
N LEU A 220 6.38 -15.07 1.62
CA LEU A 220 5.68 -14.85 0.36
C LEU A 220 6.66 -14.73 -0.81
N THR A 221 6.39 -15.44 -1.90
CA THR A 221 7.00 -15.14 -3.20
C THR A 221 6.35 -13.86 -3.74
N TYR A 222 7.07 -12.74 -3.68
CA TYR A 222 6.54 -11.42 -4.00
C TYR A 222 6.48 -11.19 -5.52
N HIS A 223 5.42 -11.69 -6.16
CA HIS A 223 5.20 -11.60 -7.59
C HIS A 223 4.94 -10.17 -8.05
N LEU A 224 5.20 -9.89 -9.33
CA LEU A 224 5.01 -8.57 -9.94
C LEU A 224 3.57 -8.06 -9.81
N LEU A 225 2.58 -8.93 -9.96
CA LEU A 225 1.15 -8.56 -9.81
C LEU A 225 0.79 -7.98 -8.43
N MET A 226 1.54 -8.33 -7.39
CA MET A 226 1.37 -7.83 -6.03
C MET A 226 2.00 -6.45 -5.81
N ARG A 227 2.69 -5.90 -6.83
CA ARG A 227 3.43 -4.63 -6.76
C ARG A 227 2.69 -3.48 -7.44
N TYR A 228 1.38 -3.61 -7.62
CA TYR A 228 0.59 -2.60 -8.31
C TYR A 228 0.58 -1.24 -7.60
N GLN A 229 0.79 -1.21 -6.28
CA GLN A 229 0.88 0.02 -5.50
C GLN A 229 2.02 0.96 -5.93
N TRP A 230 3.07 0.47 -6.59
CA TRP A 230 4.13 1.33 -7.13
C TRP A 230 3.64 2.34 -8.16
N VAL A 231 2.55 2.04 -8.88
CA VAL A 231 1.95 2.99 -9.82
C VAL A 231 1.52 4.30 -9.13
N LEU A 232 1.18 4.25 -7.85
CA LEU A 232 0.78 5.43 -7.08
C LEU A 232 1.89 6.45 -6.97
N TYR A 233 3.16 6.04 -6.92
CA TYR A 233 4.30 6.96 -6.92
C TYR A 233 4.41 7.78 -8.20
N LEU A 234 3.88 7.30 -9.30
CA LEU A 234 3.86 8.00 -10.59
C LEU A 234 2.60 8.87 -10.77
N ILE A 235 1.49 8.46 -10.15
CA ILE A 235 0.19 9.13 -10.33
C ILE A 235 0.01 10.27 -9.32
N LEU A 236 0.52 10.11 -8.11
CA LEU A 236 0.22 11.00 -6.99
C LEU A 236 1.21 12.18 -6.88
N MET A 237 2.11 12.32 -7.84
CA MET A 237 3.03 13.45 -7.99
C MET A 237 2.48 14.53 -8.90
#